data_e9fe3704f329ea9a4cd2b34036c781de
#
_entry.id   e9fe3704f329ea9a4cd2b34036c781de
#
_cell.length_a   1.000
_cell.length_b   1.000
_cell.length_c   1.000
_cell.angle_alpha   90.00
_cell.angle_beta   90.00
_cell.angle_gamma   90.00
#
_symmetry.space_group_name_H-M   'P 1'
#
loop_
_entity.id
_entity.type
_entity.pdbx_description
1 polymer ?
#
loop_
_entity_poly.entity_id
_entity_poly.type
_entity_poly.pdbx_seq_one_letter_code
_entity_poly.pdbx_strand_id
1 'polypeptide(L)'
;METYLVLKDLAIIIIAAKVCGIIARKLHAPQVVGQIIAGLLIGPCVLGFVSQTDFLMQMAEVGVILLMFSAGLETDLKELLKTGPVAFLIACAGVFVPMVLGAVFYMMYYGFAPWGSEEFYKAVFVGTILTATSVSITVQALKDMGKLKGKVGTTILSAAIIDDVIGI
;
A
#
# COMPACT_ATOMS: atom_id res chain seq x y z
N MET A 1 -12.14 14.86 29.09
CA MET A 1 -10.67 14.94 28.92
C MET A 1 -10.20 14.14 27.67
N GLU A 2 -10.82 13.00 27.38
CA GLU A 2 -10.49 12.16 26.21
C GLU A 2 -10.76 12.82 24.84
N THR A 3 -11.91 13.51 24.68
CA THR A 3 -12.27 14.17 23.41
C THR A 3 -11.25 15.24 22.99
N TYR A 4 -10.70 15.99 23.93
CA TYR A 4 -9.68 17.00 23.65
C TYR A 4 -8.38 16.36 23.15
N LEU A 5 -7.96 15.24 23.75
CA LEU A 5 -6.76 14.52 23.31
C LEU A 5 -6.90 13.99 21.88
N VAL A 6 -8.06 13.43 21.57
CA VAL A 6 -8.37 12.95 20.21
C VAL A 6 -8.30 14.09 19.18
N LEU A 7 -8.92 15.22 19.48
CA LEU A 7 -8.89 16.39 18.59
C LEU A 7 -7.49 16.95 18.43
N LYS A 8 -6.69 16.98 19.50
CA LYS A 8 -5.29 17.37 19.46
C LYS A 8 -4.48 16.44 18.55
N ASP A 9 -4.63 15.14 18.70
CA ASP A 9 -3.89 14.14 17.92
C ASP A 9 -4.28 14.21 16.43
N LEU A 10 -5.58 14.36 16.12
CA LEU A 10 -6.05 14.58 14.75
C LEU A 10 -5.47 15.87 14.14
N ALA A 11 -5.41 16.97 14.91
CA ALA A 11 -4.85 18.21 14.44
C ALA A 11 -3.35 18.06 14.12
N ILE A 12 -2.58 17.39 14.99
CA ILE A 12 -1.16 17.12 14.79
C ILE A 12 -0.97 16.26 13.52
N ILE A 13 -1.74 15.18 13.36
CA ILE A 13 -1.68 14.30 12.20
C ILE A 13 -1.94 15.08 10.91
N ILE A 14 -3.02 15.86 10.85
CA ILE A 14 -3.41 16.61 9.65
C ILE A 14 -2.34 17.64 9.27
N ILE A 15 -1.83 18.38 10.25
CA ILE A 15 -0.79 19.40 10.01
C ILE A 15 0.51 18.74 9.54
N ALA A 16 0.99 17.72 10.24
CA ALA A 16 2.22 17.03 9.91
C ALA A 16 2.14 16.37 8.53
N ALA A 17 1.05 15.63 8.25
CA ALA A 17 0.81 15.01 6.96
C ALA A 17 0.77 16.05 5.82
N LYS A 18 0.11 17.18 6.04
CA LYS A 18 0.03 18.25 5.03
C LYS A 18 1.38 18.90 4.77
N VAL A 19 2.13 19.26 5.82
CA VAL A 19 3.45 19.89 5.71
C VAL A 19 4.43 18.95 5.00
N CYS A 20 4.56 17.71 5.49
CA CYS A 20 5.48 16.74 4.88
C CYS A 20 5.05 16.35 3.46
N GLY A 21 3.75 16.27 3.18
CA GLY A 21 3.23 16.03 1.83
C GLY A 21 3.60 17.16 0.86
N ILE A 22 3.54 18.43 1.29
CA ILE A 22 3.98 19.57 0.48
C ILE A 22 5.49 19.53 0.24
N ILE A 23 6.28 19.16 1.26
CA ILE A 23 7.74 19.00 1.12
C ILE A 23 8.05 17.89 0.12
N ALA A 24 7.42 16.72 0.24
CA ALA A 24 7.60 15.61 -0.70
C ALA A 24 7.31 16.05 -2.15
N ARG A 25 6.21 16.78 -2.38
CA ARG A 25 5.86 17.29 -3.70
C ARG A 25 6.91 18.29 -4.25
N LYS A 26 7.50 19.13 -3.40
CA LYS A 26 8.61 20.00 -3.81
C LYS A 26 9.86 19.20 -4.20
N LEU A 27 10.05 18.03 -3.64
CA LEU A 27 11.13 17.09 -3.97
C LEU A 27 10.79 16.15 -5.14
N HIS A 28 9.70 16.44 -5.89
CA HIS A 28 9.21 15.62 -7.01
C HIS A 28 8.79 14.20 -6.62
N ALA A 29 8.45 13.96 -5.34
CA ALA A 29 7.89 12.71 -4.84
C ALA A 29 6.36 12.83 -4.65
N PRO A 30 5.61 11.71 -4.72
CA PRO A 30 4.19 11.68 -4.36
C PRO A 30 3.96 12.18 -2.93
N GLN A 31 2.85 12.89 -2.69
CA GLN A 31 2.54 13.44 -1.36
C GLN A 31 2.43 12.36 -0.29
N VAL A 32 1.94 11.17 -0.67
CA VAL A 32 1.79 10.02 0.24
C VAL A 32 3.13 9.62 0.89
N VAL A 33 4.24 9.76 0.19
CA VAL A 33 5.58 9.48 0.76
C VAL A 33 5.87 10.41 1.94
N GLY A 34 5.60 11.71 1.78
CA GLY A 34 5.73 12.67 2.87
C GLY A 34 4.79 12.40 4.04
N GLN A 35 3.56 11.94 3.76
CA GLN A 35 2.57 11.59 4.78
C GLN A 35 3.01 10.38 5.60
N ILE A 36 3.59 9.35 4.97
CA ILE A 36 4.16 8.18 5.66
C ILE A 36 5.33 8.61 6.55
N ILE A 37 6.24 9.42 6.02
CA ILE A 37 7.37 9.94 6.81
C ILE A 37 6.86 10.78 7.99
N ALA A 38 5.84 11.62 7.78
CA ALA A 38 5.21 12.37 8.87
C ALA A 38 4.70 11.44 9.97
N GLY A 39 3.99 10.36 9.61
CA GLY A 39 3.49 9.37 10.56
C GLY A 39 4.61 8.71 11.37
N LEU A 40 5.71 8.35 10.73
CA LEU A 40 6.89 7.80 11.41
C LEU A 40 7.52 8.80 12.39
N LEU A 41 7.60 10.08 12.00
CA LEU A 41 8.21 11.12 12.82
C LEU A 41 7.37 11.47 14.05
N ILE A 42 6.05 11.70 13.88
CA ILE A 42 5.16 12.10 14.99
C ILE A 42 4.68 10.92 15.82
N GLY A 43 4.74 9.71 15.26
CA GLY A 43 4.32 8.47 15.91
C GLY A 43 5.27 8.00 17.01
N PRO A 44 4.95 6.86 17.62
CA PRO A 44 5.70 6.33 18.76
C PRO A 44 7.14 5.91 18.42
N CYS A 45 7.47 5.78 17.13
CA CYS A 45 8.81 5.37 16.69
C CYS A 45 9.88 6.43 16.91
N VAL A 46 9.54 7.73 16.83
CA VAL A 46 10.52 8.83 16.90
C VAL A 46 10.14 9.84 17.97
N LEU A 47 9.13 10.67 17.76
CA LEU A 47 8.77 11.77 18.66
C LEU A 47 7.70 11.40 19.70
N GLY A 48 6.87 10.42 19.45
CA GLY A 48 5.81 9.98 20.36
C GLY A 48 4.74 11.03 20.65
N PHE A 49 4.55 12.01 19.76
CA PHE A 49 3.53 13.06 19.95
C PHE A 49 2.12 12.52 19.80
N VAL A 50 1.94 11.47 19.00
CA VAL A 50 0.68 10.80 18.75
C VAL A 50 0.83 9.33 19.10
N SER A 51 -0.03 8.82 19.95
CA SER A 51 -0.10 7.41 20.31
C SER A 51 -1.10 6.68 19.42
N GLN A 52 -0.80 5.42 19.09
CA GLN A 52 -1.73 4.56 18.38
C GLN A 52 -2.90 4.18 19.32
N THR A 53 -4.09 4.70 19.03
CA THR A 53 -5.32 4.40 19.76
C THR A 53 -6.28 3.64 18.85
N ASP A 54 -7.19 2.83 19.43
CA ASP A 54 -8.22 2.12 18.68
C ASP A 54 -9.08 3.06 17.83
N PHE A 55 -9.37 4.26 18.36
CA PHE A 55 -10.10 5.27 17.61
C PHE A 55 -9.34 5.72 16.35
N LEU A 56 -8.04 5.99 16.45
CA LEU A 56 -7.24 6.40 15.28
C LEU A 56 -7.11 5.27 14.26
N MET A 57 -7.02 4.02 14.71
CA MET A 57 -7.03 2.86 13.81
C MET A 57 -8.36 2.75 13.06
N GLN A 58 -9.49 2.82 13.74
CA GLN A 58 -10.81 2.80 13.12
C GLN A 58 -11.00 3.96 12.13
N MET A 59 -10.56 5.17 12.49
CA MET A 59 -10.59 6.32 11.57
C MET A 59 -9.72 6.12 10.34
N ALA A 60 -8.55 5.49 10.47
CA ALA A 60 -7.70 5.15 9.35
C ALA A 60 -8.38 4.12 8.42
N GLU A 61 -9.02 3.08 8.96
CA GLU A 61 -9.78 2.10 8.19
C GLU A 61 -10.92 2.77 7.39
N VAL A 62 -11.71 3.64 8.05
CA VAL A 62 -12.73 4.44 7.35
C VAL A 62 -12.12 5.29 6.25
N GLY A 63 -10.96 5.91 6.51
CA GLY A 63 -10.22 6.69 5.51
C GLY A 63 -9.83 5.86 4.29
N VAL A 64 -9.34 4.64 4.49
CA VAL A 64 -9.00 3.71 3.40
C VAL A 64 -10.25 3.32 2.60
N ILE A 65 -11.36 2.99 3.27
CA ILE A 65 -12.62 2.66 2.60
C ILE A 65 -13.10 3.82 1.72
N LEU A 66 -13.08 5.05 2.23
CA LEU A 66 -13.47 6.23 1.48
C LEU A 66 -12.52 6.52 0.29
N LEU A 67 -11.22 6.32 0.48
CA LEU A 67 -10.24 6.45 -0.58
C LEU A 67 -10.49 5.45 -1.71
N MET A 68 -10.68 4.18 -1.37
CA MET A 68 -10.95 3.10 -2.35
C MET A 68 -12.28 3.30 -3.05
N PHE A 69 -13.33 3.71 -2.32
CA PHE A 69 -14.63 4.04 -2.90
C PHE A 69 -14.52 5.20 -3.90
N SER A 70 -13.82 6.28 -3.53
CA SER A 70 -13.58 7.42 -4.43
C SER A 70 -12.80 7.01 -5.68
N ALA A 71 -11.79 6.15 -5.53
CA ALA A 71 -11.03 5.61 -6.66
C ALA A 71 -11.89 4.74 -7.58
N GLY A 72 -12.77 3.91 -7.00
CA GLY A 72 -13.74 3.10 -7.75
C GLY A 72 -14.69 3.95 -8.57
N LEU A 73 -15.20 5.05 -8.03
CA LEU A 73 -16.06 5.99 -8.75
C LEU A 73 -15.35 6.71 -9.92
N GLU A 74 -14.05 6.93 -9.80
CA GLU A 74 -13.24 7.57 -10.84
C GLU A 74 -12.81 6.59 -11.95
N THR A 75 -13.01 5.28 -11.76
CA THR A 75 -12.54 4.23 -12.67
C THR A 75 -13.53 3.99 -13.83
N ASP A 76 -13.02 3.99 -15.06
CA ASP A 76 -13.83 3.63 -16.25
C ASP A 76 -13.83 2.10 -16.44
N LEU A 77 -15.00 1.48 -16.21
CA LEU A 77 -15.19 0.03 -16.34
C LEU A 77 -14.91 -0.49 -17.76
N LYS A 78 -15.17 0.29 -18.80
CA LYS A 78 -14.89 -0.13 -20.19
C LYS A 78 -13.40 -0.21 -20.44
N GLU A 79 -12.66 0.76 -19.93
CA GLU A 79 -11.20 0.80 -20.03
C GLU A 79 -10.57 -0.32 -19.20
N LEU A 80 -11.10 -0.58 -18.02
CA LEU A 80 -10.70 -1.67 -17.14
C LEU A 80 -10.86 -3.04 -17.80
N LEU A 81 -12.00 -3.30 -18.42
CA LEU A 81 -12.26 -4.55 -19.15
C LEU A 81 -11.34 -4.70 -20.38
N LYS A 82 -11.04 -3.59 -21.07
CA LYS A 82 -10.16 -3.59 -22.24
C LYS A 82 -8.70 -3.86 -21.87
N THR A 83 -8.24 -3.41 -20.70
CA THR A 83 -6.89 -3.63 -20.21
C THR A 83 -6.73 -4.94 -19.44
N GLY A 84 -7.83 -5.64 -19.14
CA GLY A 84 -7.90 -6.84 -18.31
C GLY A 84 -6.84 -7.91 -18.63
N PRO A 85 -6.67 -8.35 -19.89
CA PRO A 85 -5.68 -9.38 -20.21
C PRO A 85 -4.23 -8.97 -19.88
N VAL A 86 -3.88 -7.70 -20.15
CA VAL A 86 -2.55 -7.17 -19.82
C VAL A 86 -2.40 -7.00 -18.31
N ALA A 87 -3.43 -6.49 -17.64
CA ALA A 87 -3.45 -6.35 -16.20
C ALA A 87 -3.32 -7.70 -15.49
N PHE A 88 -3.96 -8.75 -16.00
CA PHE A 88 -3.83 -10.12 -15.48
C PHE A 88 -2.40 -10.65 -15.57
N LEU A 89 -1.72 -10.46 -16.71
CA LEU A 89 -0.31 -10.87 -16.86
C LEU A 89 0.60 -10.10 -15.90
N ILE A 90 0.36 -8.80 -15.72
CA ILE A 90 1.12 -7.97 -14.78
C ILE A 90 0.88 -8.44 -13.35
N ALA A 91 -0.36 -8.72 -12.95
CA ALA A 91 -0.71 -9.23 -11.63
C ALA A 91 -0.05 -10.59 -11.37
N CYS A 92 -0.14 -11.53 -12.32
CA CYS A 92 0.54 -12.81 -12.19
C CYS A 92 2.06 -12.65 -12.00
N ALA A 93 2.70 -11.77 -12.76
CA ALA A 93 4.11 -11.49 -12.58
C ALA A 93 4.39 -10.82 -11.21
N GLY A 94 3.52 -9.90 -10.78
CA GLY A 94 3.59 -9.22 -9.47
C GLY A 94 3.47 -10.18 -8.29
N VAL A 95 2.70 -11.26 -8.41
CA VAL A 95 2.58 -12.31 -7.39
C VAL A 95 3.73 -13.31 -7.47
N PHE A 96 3.91 -13.96 -8.63
CA PHE A 96 4.83 -15.10 -8.73
C PHE A 96 6.30 -14.70 -8.63
N VAL A 97 6.70 -13.55 -9.18
CA VAL A 97 8.11 -13.14 -9.15
C VAL A 97 8.58 -12.82 -7.72
N PRO A 98 7.91 -11.99 -6.91
CA PRO A 98 8.33 -11.77 -5.53
C PRO A 98 8.24 -13.02 -4.67
N MET A 99 7.21 -13.86 -4.88
CA MET A 99 7.05 -15.11 -4.14
C MET A 99 8.23 -16.05 -4.36
N VAL A 100 8.60 -16.29 -5.62
CA VAL A 100 9.73 -17.17 -5.96
C VAL A 100 11.05 -16.58 -5.50
N LEU A 101 11.30 -15.29 -5.77
CA LEU A 101 12.52 -14.63 -5.34
C LEU A 101 12.64 -14.59 -3.82
N GLY A 102 11.57 -14.26 -3.10
CA GLY A 102 11.55 -14.25 -1.63
C GLY A 102 11.83 -15.63 -1.05
N ALA A 103 11.22 -16.68 -1.60
CA ALA A 103 11.49 -18.05 -1.19
C ALA A 103 12.95 -18.46 -1.48
N VAL A 104 13.48 -18.11 -2.65
CA VAL A 104 14.88 -18.39 -3.01
C VAL A 104 15.84 -17.65 -2.07
N PHE A 105 15.63 -16.35 -1.81
CA PHE A 105 16.48 -15.59 -0.88
C PHE A 105 16.44 -16.17 0.54
N TYR A 106 15.26 -16.58 1.02
CA TYR A 106 15.14 -17.26 2.31
C TYR A 106 15.97 -18.54 2.35
N MET A 107 15.85 -19.41 1.32
CA MET A 107 16.60 -20.65 1.22
C MET A 107 18.11 -20.41 1.08
N MET A 108 18.54 -19.36 0.39
CA MET A 108 19.96 -19.00 0.30
C MET A 108 20.56 -18.62 1.65
N TYR A 109 19.76 -18.00 2.52
CA TYR A 109 20.22 -17.55 3.84
C TYR A 109 20.18 -18.67 4.89
N TYR A 110 19.10 -19.45 4.92
CA TYR A 110 18.87 -20.51 5.93
C TYR A 110 19.26 -21.92 5.45
N GLY A 111 19.60 -22.08 4.18
CA GLY A 111 19.94 -23.37 3.57
C GLY A 111 18.81 -23.90 2.70
N PHE A 112 19.23 -24.62 1.64
CA PHE A 112 18.26 -25.25 0.73
C PHE A 112 17.51 -26.39 1.42
N ALA A 113 16.19 -26.31 1.42
CA ALA A 113 15.32 -27.29 2.03
C ALA A 113 14.66 -28.19 0.97
N PRO A 114 14.51 -29.49 1.23
CA PRO A 114 13.80 -30.39 0.33
C PRO A 114 12.33 -29.99 0.18
N TRP A 115 11.76 -30.27 -1.00
CA TRP A 115 10.34 -30.05 -1.25
C TRP A 115 9.47 -30.75 -0.18
N GLY A 116 8.53 -30.00 0.41
CA GLY A 116 7.60 -30.52 1.44
C GLY A 116 8.16 -30.50 2.87
N SER A 117 9.37 -30.00 3.09
CA SER A 117 9.89 -29.78 4.45
C SER A 117 9.29 -28.52 5.10
N GLU A 118 9.37 -28.43 6.43
CA GLU A 118 8.90 -27.27 7.18
C GLU A 118 9.63 -25.99 6.73
N GLU A 119 10.94 -26.06 6.51
CA GLU A 119 11.75 -24.95 6.02
C GLU A 119 11.33 -24.50 4.61
N PHE A 120 10.96 -25.45 3.74
CA PHE A 120 10.41 -25.11 2.42
C PHE A 120 9.12 -24.31 2.54
N TYR A 121 8.19 -24.73 3.41
CA TYR A 121 6.95 -23.97 3.63
C TYR A 121 7.19 -22.61 4.27
N LYS A 122 8.17 -22.47 5.17
CA LYS A 122 8.58 -21.15 5.70
C LYS A 122 9.11 -20.25 4.60
N ALA A 123 9.93 -20.78 3.69
CA ALA A 123 10.44 -20.03 2.55
C ALA A 123 9.30 -19.53 1.63
N VAL A 124 8.35 -20.41 1.29
CA VAL A 124 7.18 -20.05 0.49
C VAL A 124 6.33 -19.00 1.21
N PHE A 125 6.13 -19.15 2.52
CA PHE A 125 5.37 -18.19 3.32
C PHE A 125 6.04 -16.79 3.33
N VAL A 126 7.36 -16.71 3.50
CA VAL A 126 8.09 -15.44 3.39
C VAL A 126 7.96 -14.85 1.98
N GLY A 127 8.05 -15.68 0.95
CA GLY A 127 7.79 -15.26 -0.42
C GLY A 127 6.38 -14.68 -0.59
N THR A 128 5.36 -15.33 -0.02
CA THR A 128 3.97 -14.87 -0.06
C THR A 128 3.80 -13.52 0.66
N ILE A 129 4.46 -13.29 1.79
CA ILE A 129 4.43 -11.97 2.46
C ILE A 129 4.94 -10.85 1.54
N LEU A 130 5.93 -11.14 0.69
CA LEU A 130 6.50 -10.15 -0.22
C LEU A 130 5.61 -9.87 -1.45
N THR A 131 4.58 -10.66 -1.71
CA THR A 131 3.63 -10.39 -2.81
C THR A 131 2.60 -9.32 -2.45
N ALA A 132 2.35 -9.09 -1.17
CA ALA A 132 1.30 -8.18 -0.73
C ALA A 132 1.57 -6.74 -1.19
N THR A 133 0.75 -6.25 -2.11
CA THR A 133 0.83 -4.89 -2.69
C THR A 133 -0.26 -3.99 -2.12
N SER A 134 0.08 -2.76 -1.74
CA SER A 134 -0.92 -1.79 -1.26
C SER A 134 -1.59 -1.08 -2.42
N VAL A 135 -2.83 -1.46 -2.72
CA VAL A 135 -3.68 -0.77 -3.71
C VAL A 135 -3.93 0.68 -3.30
N SER A 136 -4.16 0.94 -2.01
CA SER A 136 -4.45 2.29 -1.50
C SER A 136 -3.30 3.27 -1.75
N ILE A 137 -2.06 2.86 -1.49
CA ILE A 137 -0.87 3.68 -1.75
C ILE A 137 -0.70 3.91 -3.25
N THR A 138 -0.90 2.88 -4.07
CA THR A 138 -0.81 2.96 -5.53
C THR A 138 -1.83 3.93 -6.10
N VAL A 139 -3.08 3.85 -5.67
CA VAL A 139 -4.17 4.78 -6.06
C VAL A 139 -3.82 6.20 -5.68
N GLN A 140 -3.39 6.44 -4.43
CA GLN A 140 -3.06 7.77 -3.97
C GLN A 140 -1.86 8.35 -4.73
N ALA A 141 -0.82 7.56 -4.98
CA ALA A 141 0.34 8.00 -5.76
C ALA A 141 -0.04 8.35 -7.21
N LEU A 142 -0.86 7.54 -7.87
CA LEU A 142 -1.36 7.81 -9.22
C LEU A 142 -2.24 9.07 -9.25
N LYS A 143 -3.05 9.29 -8.23
CA LYS A 143 -3.89 10.48 -8.06
C LYS A 143 -3.03 11.74 -7.88
N ASP A 144 -2.03 11.70 -7.02
CA ASP A 144 -1.09 12.80 -6.77
C ASP A 144 -0.30 13.20 -8.02
N MET A 145 0.03 12.21 -8.87
CA MET A 145 0.70 12.44 -10.15
C MET A 145 -0.25 12.86 -11.27
N GLY A 146 -1.56 12.90 -11.04
CA GLY A 146 -2.57 13.17 -12.06
C GLY A 146 -2.67 12.09 -13.15
N LYS A 147 -2.22 10.86 -12.87
CA LYS A 147 -2.15 9.75 -13.83
C LYS A 147 -3.12 8.60 -13.52
N LEU A 148 -4.03 8.79 -12.58
CA LEU A 148 -5.04 7.78 -12.25
C LEU A 148 -5.97 7.52 -13.45
N LYS A 149 -6.37 8.59 -14.16
CA LYS A 149 -7.19 8.49 -15.38
C LYS A 149 -6.27 8.30 -16.59
N GLY A 150 -6.53 7.29 -17.38
CA GLY A 150 -5.79 6.97 -18.59
C GLY A 150 -5.28 5.53 -18.61
N LYS A 151 -4.86 5.07 -19.77
CA LYS A 151 -4.52 3.67 -20.03
C LYS A 151 -3.53 3.08 -19.02
N VAL A 152 -2.48 3.82 -18.67
CA VAL A 152 -1.45 3.34 -17.72
C VAL A 152 -2.01 3.24 -16.31
N GLY A 153 -2.69 4.29 -15.81
CA GLY A 153 -3.28 4.28 -14.47
C GLY A 153 -4.34 3.20 -14.31
N THR A 154 -5.23 3.07 -15.30
CA THR A 154 -6.26 2.02 -15.31
C THR A 154 -5.65 0.62 -15.35
N THR A 155 -4.58 0.40 -16.15
CA THR A 155 -3.91 -0.90 -16.19
C THR A 155 -3.25 -1.25 -14.86
N ILE A 156 -2.56 -0.30 -14.22
CA ILE A 156 -1.94 -0.50 -12.90
C ILE A 156 -3.00 -0.80 -11.84
N LEU A 157 -4.09 -0.02 -11.83
CA LEU A 157 -5.18 -0.24 -10.89
C LEU A 157 -5.85 -1.61 -11.11
N SER A 158 -6.11 -1.98 -12.36
CA SER A 158 -6.66 -3.29 -12.70
C SER A 158 -5.74 -4.43 -12.24
N ALA A 159 -4.44 -4.29 -12.48
CA ALA A 159 -3.45 -5.28 -12.05
C ALA A 159 -3.41 -5.41 -10.52
N ALA A 160 -3.45 -4.29 -9.79
CA ALA A 160 -3.45 -4.29 -8.34
C ALA A 160 -4.73 -4.93 -7.74
N ILE A 161 -5.90 -4.71 -8.34
CA ILE A 161 -7.15 -5.38 -7.94
C ILE A 161 -7.09 -6.89 -8.20
N ILE A 162 -6.54 -7.31 -9.34
CA ILE A 162 -6.38 -8.73 -9.68
C ILE A 162 -5.36 -9.39 -8.75
N ASP A 163 -4.29 -8.68 -8.41
CA ASP A 163 -3.26 -9.10 -7.46
C ASP A 163 -3.88 -9.45 -6.09
N ASP A 164 -4.73 -8.56 -5.56
CA ASP A 164 -5.45 -8.80 -4.31
C ASP A 164 -6.35 -10.05 -4.39
N VAL A 165 -7.03 -10.26 -5.51
CA VAL A 165 -7.89 -11.45 -5.70
C VAL A 165 -7.08 -12.75 -5.79
N ILE A 166 -5.86 -12.70 -6.35
CA ILE A 166 -4.96 -13.86 -6.44
C ILE A 166 -4.29 -14.13 -5.09
N GLY A 167 -3.99 -13.07 -4.33
CA GLY A 167 -3.25 -13.14 -3.07
C GLY A 167 -4.07 -13.60 -1.86
N ILE A 168 -5.42 -13.60 -1.97
CA ILE A 168 -6.35 -14.09 -0.93
C ILE A 168 -6.54 -15.61 -1.08
#